data_906d3f9819e358e1390f5504d179ed23
#
_entry.id   906d3f9819e358e1390f5504d179ed23
#
_cell.length_a   1.000
_cell.length_b   1.000
_cell.length_c   1.000
_cell.angle_alpha   90.00
_cell.angle_beta   90.00
_cell.angle_gamma   90.00
#
_symmetry.space_group_name_H-M   'P 1'
#
loop_
_entity.id
_entity.type
_entity.pdbx_description
1 polymer ?
#
loop_
_entity_poly.entity_id
_entity_poly.type
_entity_poly.pdbx_seq_one_letter_code
_entity_poly.pdbx_strand_id
1 'polypeptide(L)'
;MLSQEACAVGMRAVMRPQDSIISAYRVHGWTYLMGVPPVGVIAELVGRQSGCARGKGGSMHMYAKNFYGGNGIVGAQVCVSTTIDEWMALIKLSGTVRENGDLHSQAVITVSI
;
A
#
# COMPACT_ATOMS: atom_id res chain seq x y z
N MET A 1 -20.78 -0.30 -2.95
CA MET A 1 -19.54 -0.41 -3.71
C MET A 1 -19.07 0.93 -4.28
N LEU A 2 -19.91 1.70 -4.96
CA LEU A 2 -19.52 3.02 -5.51
C LEU A 2 -18.88 3.99 -4.49
N SER A 3 -19.31 3.96 -3.23
CA SER A 3 -18.75 4.82 -2.18
C SER A 3 -17.29 4.49 -1.84
N GLN A 4 -16.90 3.23 -1.84
CA GLN A 4 -15.53 2.80 -1.54
C GLN A 4 -14.55 3.18 -2.65
N GLU A 5 -14.99 3.04 -3.90
CA GLU A 5 -14.21 3.46 -5.07
C GLU A 5 -14.00 4.97 -5.08
N ALA A 6 -15.05 5.74 -4.77
CA ALA A 6 -14.97 7.19 -4.67
C ALA A 6 -13.98 7.64 -3.56
N CYS A 7 -14.01 6.98 -2.39
CA CYS A 7 -13.04 7.23 -1.31
C CYS A 7 -11.60 6.94 -1.75
N ALA A 8 -11.37 5.81 -2.41
CA ALA A 8 -10.04 5.44 -2.86
C ALA A 8 -9.49 6.43 -3.90
N VAL A 9 -10.30 6.82 -4.88
CA VAL A 9 -9.92 7.80 -5.90
C VAL A 9 -9.69 9.18 -5.28
N GLY A 10 -10.57 9.61 -4.38
CA GLY A 10 -10.44 10.90 -3.70
C GLY A 10 -9.17 10.98 -2.84
N MET A 11 -8.87 9.95 -2.06
CA MET A 11 -7.64 9.88 -1.27
C MET A 11 -6.41 9.86 -2.18
N ARG A 12 -6.43 9.06 -3.24
CA ARG A 12 -5.30 8.99 -4.18
C ARG A 12 -5.02 10.34 -4.85
N ALA A 13 -6.03 11.16 -5.08
CA ALA A 13 -5.87 12.48 -5.69
C ALA A 13 -5.10 13.48 -4.82
N VAL A 14 -5.11 13.31 -3.50
CA VAL A 14 -4.43 14.19 -2.54
C VAL A 14 -3.11 13.60 -2.03
N MET A 15 -2.84 12.32 -2.29
CA MET A 15 -1.59 11.67 -1.90
C MET A 15 -0.40 12.21 -2.68
N ARG A 16 0.70 12.44 -1.98
CA ARG A 16 1.99 12.78 -2.58
C ARG A 16 2.70 11.50 -3.08
N PRO A 17 3.65 11.61 -4.02
CA PRO A 17 4.38 10.45 -4.55
C PRO A 17 5.15 9.64 -3.49
N GLN A 18 5.54 10.27 -2.39
CA GLN A 18 6.28 9.64 -1.29
C GLN A 18 5.37 9.01 -0.23
N ASP A 19 4.09 9.35 -0.21
CA ASP A 19 3.18 8.80 0.79
C ASP A 19 2.94 7.31 0.53
N SER A 20 2.80 6.56 1.60
CA SER A 20 2.57 5.12 1.57
C SER A 20 1.18 4.79 2.09
N ILE A 21 0.64 3.68 1.64
CA ILE A 21 -0.68 3.24 2.05
C ILE A 21 -0.67 1.77 2.48
N ILE A 22 -1.46 1.46 3.48
CA ILE A 22 -1.82 0.11 3.88
C ILE A 22 -3.34 0.02 4.03
N SER A 23 -3.93 -1.08 3.63
CA SER A 23 -5.37 -1.25 3.59
C SER A 23 -5.83 -2.55 4.26
N ALA A 24 -7.13 -2.69 4.42
CA ALA A 24 -7.77 -3.94 4.78
C ALA A 24 -7.87 -4.88 3.55
N TYR A 25 -8.66 -5.92 3.64
CA TYR A 25 -8.78 -6.99 2.63
C TYR A 25 -9.31 -6.54 1.25
N ARG A 26 -9.97 -5.40 1.14
CA ARG A 26 -10.49 -4.87 -0.14
C ARG A 26 -9.43 -4.04 -0.87
N VAL A 27 -8.36 -4.68 -1.28
CA VAL A 27 -7.14 -4.04 -1.81
C VAL A 27 -7.13 -3.80 -3.32
N HIS A 28 -8.06 -4.39 -4.08
CA HIS A 28 -7.98 -4.44 -5.56
C HIS A 28 -7.93 -3.04 -6.20
N GLY A 29 -8.83 -2.14 -5.79
CA GLY A 29 -8.85 -0.76 -6.25
C GLY A 29 -7.58 -0.01 -5.88
N TRP A 30 -7.11 -0.18 -4.66
CA TRP A 30 -5.87 0.42 -4.17
C TRP A 30 -4.65 -0.08 -4.94
N THR A 31 -4.57 -1.37 -5.18
CA THR A 31 -3.49 -1.99 -5.95
C THR A 31 -3.40 -1.38 -7.36
N TYR A 32 -4.54 -1.21 -8.01
CA TYR A 32 -4.62 -0.54 -9.31
C TYR A 32 -4.21 0.93 -9.23
N LEU A 33 -4.74 1.70 -8.29
CA LEU A 33 -4.44 3.11 -8.11
C LEU A 33 -2.97 3.38 -7.74
N MET A 34 -2.31 2.41 -7.11
CA MET A 34 -0.88 2.47 -6.79
C MET A 34 0.03 1.97 -7.92
N GLY A 35 -0.53 1.73 -9.10
CA GLY A 35 0.21 1.54 -10.35
C GLY A 35 0.35 0.11 -10.84
N VAL A 36 -0.29 -0.86 -10.20
CA VAL A 36 -0.32 -2.24 -10.73
C VAL A 36 -1.35 -2.30 -11.87
N PRO A 37 -0.96 -2.76 -13.07
CA PRO A 37 -1.89 -2.87 -14.18
C PRO A 37 -3.01 -3.89 -13.87
N PRO A 38 -4.22 -3.71 -14.44
CA PRO A 38 -5.36 -4.61 -14.19
C PRO A 38 -5.04 -6.08 -14.43
N VAL A 39 -4.22 -6.37 -15.44
CA VAL A 39 -3.76 -7.74 -15.74
C VAL A 39 -2.98 -8.33 -14.57
N GLY A 40 -2.12 -7.54 -13.91
CA GLY A 40 -1.37 -7.97 -12.74
C GLY A 40 -2.27 -8.26 -11.53
N VAL A 41 -3.31 -7.46 -11.33
CA VAL A 41 -4.31 -7.69 -10.28
C VAL A 41 -5.09 -8.98 -10.53
N ILE A 42 -5.58 -9.18 -11.75
CA ILE A 42 -6.33 -10.39 -12.12
C ILE A 42 -5.43 -11.63 -12.07
N ALA A 43 -4.18 -11.52 -12.55
CA ALA A 43 -3.21 -12.61 -12.50
C ALA A 43 -2.93 -13.06 -11.06
N GLU A 44 -2.88 -12.12 -10.12
CA GLU A 44 -2.71 -12.43 -8.69
C GLU A 44 -3.92 -13.20 -8.15
N LEU A 45 -5.13 -12.76 -8.48
CA LEU A 45 -6.38 -13.42 -8.07
C LEU A 45 -6.45 -14.89 -8.52
N VAL A 46 -5.94 -15.19 -9.72
CA VAL A 46 -5.94 -16.56 -10.27
C VAL A 46 -4.64 -17.32 -10.01
N GLY A 47 -3.78 -16.80 -9.15
CA GLY A 47 -2.55 -17.48 -8.71
C GLY A 47 -1.46 -17.58 -9.79
N ARG A 48 -1.40 -16.67 -10.75
CA ARG A 48 -0.40 -16.67 -11.81
C ARG A 48 0.87 -15.93 -11.38
N GLN A 49 2.00 -16.40 -11.86
CA GLN A 49 3.32 -15.81 -11.57
C GLN A 49 3.46 -14.35 -12.07
N SER A 50 2.65 -13.95 -13.04
CA SER A 50 2.59 -12.57 -13.55
C SER A 50 1.82 -11.60 -12.63
N GLY A 51 1.25 -12.09 -11.53
CA GLY A 51 0.60 -11.27 -10.51
C GLY A 51 1.60 -10.43 -9.71
N CYS A 52 1.11 -9.37 -9.05
CA CYS A 52 1.93 -8.42 -8.29
C CYS A 52 2.70 -9.05 -7.11
N ALA A 53 2.19 -10.14 -6.54
CA ALA A 53 2.86 -10.97 -5.53
C ALA A 53 3.22 -12.37 -6.08
N ARG A 54 3.40 -12.50 -7.39
CA ARG A 54 3.73 -13.75 -8.10
C ARG A 54 2.72 -14.87 -7.87
N GLY A 55 1.46 -14.52 -7.69
CA GLY A 55 0.37 -15.46 -7.46
C GLY A 55 0.32 -16.06 -6.05
N LYS A 56 1.13 -15.57 -5.11
CA LYS A 56 1.21 -16.09 -3.74
C LYS A 56 0.32 -15.33 -2.76
N GLY A 57 -0.11 -14.12 -3.09
CA GLY A 57 -0.93 -13.28 -2.24
C GLY A 57 -2.43 -13.58 -2.34
N GLY A 58 -2.89 -14.10 -3.44
CA GLY A 58 -4.31 -14.35 -3.70
C GLY A 58 -5.10 -13.05 -3.80
N SER A 59 -6.29 -13.00 -3.17
CA SER A 59 -7.20 -11.86 -3.31
C SER A 59 -6.96 -10.71 -2.32
N MET A 60 -6.12 -10.88 -1.30
CA MET A 60 -5.96 -9.90 -0.21
C MET A 60 -4.54 -9.37 -0.06
N HIS A 61 -3.55 -10.15 -0.42
CA HIS A 61 -2.14 -9.83 -0.18
C HIS A 61 -1.48 -9.36 -1.47
N MET A 62 -1.90 -8.18 -1.92
CA MET A 62 -1.36 -7.51 -3.09
C MET A 62 -0.47 -6.36 -2.65
N TYR A 63 0.68 -6.19 -3.31
CA TYR A 63 1.69 -5.21 -2.95
C TYR A 63 2.14 -4.43 -4.18
N ALA A 64 2.50 -3.17 -3.97
CA ALA A 64 3.08 -2.31 -5.00
C ALA A 64 4.07 -1.33 -4.36
N LYS A 65 4.71 -0.51 -5.17
CA LYS A 65 5.57 0.56 -4.64
C LYS A 65 4.73 1.50 -3.76
N ASN A 66 5.18 1.73 -2.53
CA ASN A 66 4.48 2.52 -1.51
C ASN A 66 3.09 1.99 -1.13
N PHE A 67 2.81 0.73 -1.45
CA PHE A 67 1.59 0.04 -1.05
C PHE A 67 1.92 -1.25 -0.32
N TYR A 68 1.68 -1.24 0.98
CA TYR A 68 2.02 -2.35 1.88
C TYR A 68 0.90 -3.40 1.98
N GLY A 69 0.00 -3.38 1.02
CA GLY A 69 -0.98 -4.43 0.82
C GLY A 69 -2.19 -4.35 1.72
N GLY A 70 -2.91 -5.46 1.76
CA GLY A 70 -4.08 -5.66 2.58
C GLY A 70 -3.89 -6.72 3.65
N ASN A 71 -4.76 -6.68 4.65
CA ASN A 71 -4.80 -7.69 5.70
C ASN A 71 -6.23 -8.19 5.88
N GLY A 72 -6.40 -9.50 6.03
CA GLY A 72 -7.70 -10.10 6.28
C GLY A 72 -8.24 -9.88 7.69
N ILE A 73 -7.37 -9.56 8.65
CA ILE A 73 -7.74 -9.26 10.03
C ILE A 73 -8.02 -7.77 10.15
N VAL A 74 -9.25 -7.41 10.46
CA VAL A 74 -9.67 -6.02 10.61
C VAL A 74 -8.90 -5.36 11.75
N GLY A 75 -8.26 -4.22 11.46
CA GLY A 75 -7.45 -3.47 12.42
C GLY A 75 -5.96 -3.89 12.47
N ALA A 76 -5.57 -5.01 11.90
CA ALA A 76 -4.16 -5.43 11.89
C ALA A 76 -3.25 -4.46 11.12
N GLN A 77 -3.78 -3.75 10.14
CA GLN A 77 -3.04 -2.72 9.40
C GLN A 77 -2.54 -1.58 10.30
N VAL A 78 -3.19 -1.31 11.43
CA VAL A 78 -2.74 -0.28 12.38
C VAL A 78 -1.39 -0.67 13.00
N CYS A 79 -1.27 -1.90 13.48
CA CYS A 79 -0.01 -2.40 14.04
C CYS A 79 1.11 -2.42 12.99
N VAL A 80 0.79 -2.84 11.77
CA VAL A 80 1.77 -2.88 10.68
C VAL A 80 2.21 -1.47 10.27
N SER A 81 1.29 -0.51 10.21
CA SER A 81 1.65 0.88 9.89
C SER A 81 2.57 1.49 10.94
N THR A 82 2.31 1.25 12.22
CA THR A 82 3.17 1.72 13.31
C THR A 82 4.59 1.16 13.16
N THR A 83 4.71 -0.13 12.90
CA THR A 83 6.02 -0.77 12.69
C THR A 83 6.75 -0.20 11.47
N ILE A 84 6.04 0.08 10.39
CA ILE A 84 6.63 0.71 9.20
C ILE A 84 7.13 2.11 9.51
N ASP A 85 6.36 2.92 10.24
CA ASP A 85 6.76 4.26 10.65
C ASP A 85 8.01 4.24 11.55
N GLU A 86 8.08 3.31 12.49
CA GLU A 86 9.27 3.12 13.34
C GLU A 86 10.50 2.73 12.51
N TRP A 87 10.36 1.77 11.59
CA TRP A 87 11.43 1.38 10.67
C TRP A 87 11.91 2.53 9.80
N MET A 88 10.99 3.31 9.25
CA MET A 88 11.32 4.47 8.43
C MET A 88 12.04 5.55 9.25
N ALA A 89 11.65 5.77 10.49
CA ALA A 89 12.34 6.67 11.41
C ALA A 89 13.77 6.20 11.72
N LEU A 90 13.96 4.90 11.99
CA LEU A 90 15.27 4.31 12.22
C LEU A 90 16.19 4.42 11.01
N ILE A 91 15.69 4.17 9.81
CA ILE A 91 16.45 4.31 8.57
C ILE A 91 16.90 5.76 8.37
N LYS A 92 16.03 6.74 8.64
CA LYS A 92 16.36 8.17 8.57
C LYS A 92 17.45 8.55 9.59
N LEU A 93 17.34 8.05 10.82
CA LEU A 93 18.33 8.29 11.87
C LEU A 93 19.68 7.65 11.56
N SER A 94 19.71 6.49 10.93
CA SER A 94 20.95 5.79 10.56
C SER A 94 21.69 6.44 9.38
N GLY A 95 21.13 7.47 8.76
CA GLY A 95 21.75 8.19 7.65
C GLY A 95 21.83 7.41 6.34
N THR A 96 21.15 6.26 6.25
CA THR A 96 21.20 5.37 5.08
C THR A 96 20.36 5.88 3.91
N VAL A 97 19.45 6.82 4.16
CA VAL A 97 18.66 7.50 3.13
C VAL A 97 18.96 9.00 3.17
N ARG A 98 20.06 9.40 2.54
CA ARG A 98 20.26 10.78 2.14
C ARG A 98 19.74 10.93 0.71
N GLU A 99 18.47 11.25 0.56
CA GLU A 99 18.01 11.94 -0.63
C GLU A 99 17.81 13.42 -0.28
N ASN A 100 18.66 14.22 -0.88
CA ASN A 100 18.54 15.68 -1.06
C ASN A 100 17.81 16.47 0.03
N GLY A 101 18.44 16.64 1.19
CA GLY A 101 18.28 17.84 2.02
C GLY A 101 16.95 18.17 2.69
N ASP A 102 15.86 17.56 2.29
CA ASP A 102 14.54 17.82 2.84
C ASP A 102 14.05 16.65 3.70
N LEU A 103 13.86 16.95 4.98
CA LEU A 103 13.10 16.08 5.90
C LEU A 103 11.63 16.07 5.48
N HIS A 104 11.31 15.37 4.41
CA HIS A 104 9.92 15.10 4.08
C HIS A 104 9.43 13.95 4.95
N SER A 105 8.54 14.26 5.88
CA SER A 105 7.79 13.28 6.62
C SER A 105 6.93 12.49 5.62
N GLN A 106 7.26 11.21 5.41
CA GLN A 106 6.37 10.30 4.71
C GLN A 106 5.20 10.00 5.64
N ALA A 107 4.00 10.14 5.14
CA ALA A 107 2.81 9.72 5.86
C ALA A 107 2.47 8.29 5.44
N VAL A 108 2.26 7.41 6.41
CA VAL A 108 1.63 6.11 6.18
C VAL A 108 0.14 6.27 6.42
N ILE A 109 -0.63 6.15 5.36
CA ILE A 109 -2.08 6.27 5.42
C ILE A 109 -2.66 4.89 5.67
N THR A 110 -3.28 4.73 6.83
CA THR A 110 -4.00 3.50 7.19
C THR A 110 -5.46 3.62 6.81
N VAL A 111 -5.91 2.78 5.90
CA VAL A 111 -7.32 2.71 5.49
C VAL A 111 -7.97 1.51 6.15
N SER A 112 -8.92 1.80 7.05
CA SER A 112 -9.82 0.81 7.63
C SER A 112 -11.24 1.11 7.11
N ILE A 113 -11.83 0.15 6.43
CA ILE A 113 -13.21 0.22 5.94
C ILE A 113 -13.96 -0.99 6.48
#